data_93bafc77e3955b73fe0bf490293f947b
#
_entry.id   93bafc77e3955b73fe0bf490293f947b
#
_cell.length_a   1.000
_cell.length_b   1.000
_cell.length_c   1.000
_cell.angle_alpha   90.00
_cell.angle_beta   90.00
_cell.angle_gamma   90.00
#
_symmetry.space_group_name_H-M   'P 1'
#
loop_
_entity.id
_entity.type
_entity.pdbx_description
1 polymer ?
#
loop_
_entity_poly.entity_id
_entity_poly.type
_entity_poly.pdbx_seq_one_letter_code
_entity_poly.pdbx_strand_id
1 'polypeptide(L)'
;MMDFVLRLDEIGVGEGVSRMISETADAESLVKPLDKAFTALATLIESVMPVCEEDAEITKYCEVLNGLSVQMNEWIEALKTPKEPAKTADGRPAVRWIERGKTEARLNTTPLSFAEDFAKLRQMQAQSAWVFTSATIASGPGDFSHFVSEMGLTGVETHVYASPFNYADQAMLYVPESMPDPKTSE
;
A
#
# COMPACT_ATOMS: atom_id res chain seq x y z
N MET A 1 0.39 -21.66 4.83
CA MET A 1 1.28 -20.49 4.76
C MET A 1 2.60 -20.81 4.04
N MET A 2 3.33 -21.85 4.43
CA MET A 2 4.63 -22.22 3.80
C MET A 2 4.50 -22.47 2.29
N ASP A 3 3.46 -23.17 1.86
CA ASP A 3 3.19 -23.44 0.44
C ASP A 3 3.00 -22.15 -0.39
N PHE A 4 2.38 -21.12 0.18
CA PHE A 4 2.18 -19.83 -0.48
C PHE A 4 3.52 -19.09 -0.66
N VAL A 5 4.33 -19.07 0.39
CA VAL A 5 5.65 -18.43 0.39
C VAL A 5 6.59 -19.10 -0.61
N LEU A 6 6.63 -20.45 -0.64
CA LEU A 6 7.43 -21.20 -1.62
C LEU A 6 6.97 -20.92 -3.06
N ARG A 7 5.66 -20.81 -3.28
CA ARG A 7 5.15 -20.51 -4.61
C ARG A 7 5.51 -19.11 -5.09
N LEU A 8 5.59 -18.12 -4.18
CA LEU A 8 6.09 -16.79 -4.50
C LEU A 8 7.52 -16.81 -5.06
N ASP A 9 8.40 -17.58 -4.43
CA ASP A 9 9.78 -17.72 -4.89
C ASP A 9 9.84 -18.33 -6.30
N GLU A 10 9.00 -19.36 -6.58
CA GLU A 10 8.94 -20.01 -7.91
C GLU A 10 8.49 -19.05 -9.03
N ILE A 11 7.60 -18.10 -8.75
CA ILE A 11 7.12 -17.10 -9.71
C ILE A 11 7.94 -15.81 -9.72
N GLY A 12 9.10 -15.81 -9.07
CA GLY A 12 10.07 -14.72 -9.09
C GLY A 12 9.78 -13.56 -8.15
N VAL A 13 8.96 -13.78 -7.10
CA VAL A 13 8.77 -12.84 -6.00
C VAL A 13 9.57 -13.34 -4.79
N GLY A 14 10.88 -13.16 -4.85
CA GLY A 14 11.82 -13.61 -3.82
C GLY A 14 11.88 -12.71 -2.59
N GLU A 15 12.67 -13.09 -1.60
CA GLU A 15 12.87 -12.34 -0.35
C GLU A 15 13.29 -10.89 -0.62
N GLY A 16 12.67 -9.94 0.08
CA GLY A 16 12.92 -8.51 -0.06
C GLY A 16 12.30 -7.86 -1.29
N VAL A 17 11.52 -8.61 -2.09
CA VAL A 17 10.87 -8.11 -3.30
C VAL A 17 9.44 -7.66 -2.99
N SER A 18 9.08 -6.48 -3.50
CA SER A 18 7.70 -5.98 -3.59
C SER A 18 7.29 -5.92 -5.05
N ARG A 19 6.15 -6.50 -5.41
CA ARG A 19 5.70 -6.56 -6.80
C ARG A 19 4.19 -6.44 -6.93
N MET A 20 3.72 -5.66 -7.91
CA MET A 20 2.31 -5.59 -8.25
C MET A 20 1.81 -6.92 -8.83
N ILE A 21 0.59 -7.34 -8.47
CA ILE A 21 0.05 -8.60 -8.99
C ILE A 21 -0.16 -8.56 -10.50
N SER A 22 -0.47 -7.40 -11.07
CA SER A 22 -0.60 -7.18 -12.52
C SER A 22 0.70 -7.40 -13.31
N GLU A 23 1.85 -7.28 -12.65
CA GLU A 23 3.19 -7.46 -13.20
C GLU A 23 3.80 -8.83 -12.81
N THR A 24 3.11 -9.59 -11.97
CA THR A 24 3.58 -10.89 -11.51
C THR A 24 3.22 -11.96 -12.52
N ALA A 25 4.22 -12.63 -13.07
CA ALA A 25 3.99 -13.78 -13.95
C ALA A 25 3.30 -14.90 -13.15
N ASP A 26 2.32 -15.55 -13.77
CA ASP A 26 1.59 -16.69 -13.17
C ASP A 26 1.01 -16.40 -11.77
N ALA A 27 0.54 -15.16 -11.53
CA ALA A 27 -0.07 -14.78 -10.24
C ALA A 27 -1.27 -15.68 -9.87
N GLU A 28 -1.98 -16.21 -10.87
CA GLU A 28 -3.09 -17.14 -10.67
C GLU A 28 -2.68 -18.43 -9.92
N SER A 29 -1.44 -18.84 -10.04
CA SER A 29 -0.92 -20.02 -9.33
C SER A 29 -0.92 -19.86 -7.80
N LEU A 30 -0.99 -18.63 -7.30
CA LEU A 30 -1.10 -18.30 -5.88
C LEU A 30 -2.50 -18.55 -5.32
N VAL A 31 -3.52 -18.70 -6.16
CA VAL A 31 -4.92 -18.92 -5.73
C VAL A 31 -5.05 -20.15 -4.84
N LYS A 32 -4.54 -21.31 -5.29
CA LYS A 32 -4.67 -22.56 -4.52
C LYS A 32 -3.99 -22.52 -3.13
N PRO A 33 -2.74 -22.08 -2.99
CA PRO A 33 -2.11 -21.94 -1.68
C PRO A 33 -2.83 -20.96 -0.75
N LEU A 34 -3.35 -19.86 -1.31
CA LEU A 34 -4.10 -18.87 -0.54
C LEU A 34 -5.47 -19.40 -0.11
N ASP A 35 -6.19 -20.06 -1.01
CA ASP A 35 -7.49 -20.69 -0.73
C ASP A 35 -7.38 -21.77 0.37
N LYS A 36 -6.31 -22.57 0.34
CA LYS A 36 -6.01 -23.54 1.40
C LYS A 36 -5.82 -22.85 2.76
N ALA A 37 -5.08 -21.74 2.79
CA ALA A 37 -4.88 -20.95 4.00
C ALA A 37 -6.19 -20.30 4.48
N PHE A 38 -7.02 -19.82 3.55
CA PHE A 38 -8.33 -19.27 3.84
C PHE A 38 -9.29 -20.30 4.42
N THR A 39 -9.36 -21.50 3.84
CA THR A 39 -10.19 -22.61 4.34
C THR A 39 -9.81 -22.96 5.79
N ALA A 40 -8.52 -23.00 6.12
CA ALA A 40 -8.05 -23.25 7.47
C ALA A 40 -8.49 -22.14 8.45
N LEU A 41 -8.43 -20.87 8.02
CA LEU A 41 -8.91 -19.73 8.81
C LEU A 41 -10.42 -19.79 9.00
N ALA A 42 -11.19 -20.06 7.95
CA ALA A 42 -12.65 -20.18 8.01
C ALA A 42 -13.10 -21.26 9.01
N THR A 43 -12.45 -22.43 8.97
CA THR A 43 -12.72 -23.52 9.93
C THR A 43 -12.41 -23.08 11.38
N LEU A 44 -11.34 -22.32 11.59
CA LEU A 44 -11.03 -21.77 12.91
C LEU A 44 -12.10 -20.78 13.37
N ILE A 45 -12.53 -19.88 12.51
CA ILE A 45 -13.59 -18.90 12.80
C ILE A 45 -14.88 -19.62 13.20
N GLU A 46 -15.31 -20.60 12.39
CA GLU A 46 -16.52 -21.40 12.67
C GLU A 46 -16.45 -22.09 14.04
N SER A 47 -15.28 -22.56 14.44
CA SER A 47 -15.09 -23.22 15.75
C SER A 47 -15.18 -22.25 16.95
N VAL A 48 -14.86 -20.96 16.73
CA VAL A 48 -14.85 -19.94 17.79
C VAL A 48 -16.15 -19.14 17.85
N MET A 49 -16.88 -19.04 16.74
CA MET A 49 -18.14 -18.26 16.64
C MET A 49 -19.17 -18.54 17.75
N PRO A 50 -19.41 -19.79 18.19
CA PRO A 50 -20.38 -20.04 19.27
C PRO A 50 -20.00 -19.38 20.60
N VAL A 51 -18.69 -19.15 20.86
CA VAL A 51 -18.19 -18.52 22.07
C VAL A 51 -18.30 -16.99 21.97
N CYS A 52 -18.35 -16.44 20.76
CA CYS A 52 -18.38 -14.99 20.52
C CYS A 52 -19.69 -14.34 21.00
N GLU A 53 -20.79 -15.09 21.02
CA GLU A 53 -22.10 -14.57 21.43
C GLU A 53 -22.22 -14.35 22.94
N GLU A 54 -21.30 -14.90 23.72
CA GLU A 54 -21.36 -14.88 25.19
C GLU A 54 -20.49 -13.77 25.81
N ASP A 55 -19.51 -13.19 25.06
CA ASP A 55 -18.56 -12.22 25.58
C ASP A 55 -18.28 -11.08 24.57
N ALA A 56 -18.53 -9.83 25.00
CA ALA A 56 -18.36 -8.64 24.16
C ALA A 56 -16.89 -8.39 23.76
N GLU A 57 -15.92 -8.83 24.55
CA GLU A 57 -14.50 -8.71 24.19
C GLU A 57 -14.12 -9.71 23.11
N ILE A 58 -14.64 -10.92 23.19
CA ILE A 58 -14.45 -11.97 22.17
C ILE A 58 -15.16 -11.58 20.88
N THR A 59 -16.35 -11.00 20.92
CA THR A 59 -17.10 -10.50 19.77
C THR A 59 -16.23 -9.59 18.88
N LYS A 60 -15.45 -8.69 19.48
CA LYS A 60 -14.54 -7.80 18.77
C LYS A 60 -13.47 -8.55 17.97
N TYR A 61 -12.92 -9.62 18.52
CA TYR A 61 -11.96 -10.45 17.79
C TYR A 61 -12.63 -11.21 16.64
N CYS A 62 -13.87 -11.64 16.79
CA CYS A 62 -14.64 -12.29 15.74
C CYS A 62 -14.96 -11.33 14.58
N GLU A 63 -15.24 -10.05 14.86
CA GLU A 63 -15.40 -9.03 13.82
C GLU A 63 -14.10 -8.86 13.02
N VAL A 64 -12.94 -8.83 13.68
CA VAL A 64 -11.63 -8.77 13.01
C VAL A 64 -11.41 -10.01 12.13
N LEU A 65 -11.69 -11.20 12.62
CA LEU A 65 -11.55 -12.45 11.86
C LEU A 65 -12.47 -12.48 10.64
N ASN A 66 -13.73 -12.03 10.79
CA ASN A 66 -14.64 -11.89 9.67
C ASN A 66 -14.14 -10.89 8.63
N GLY A 67 -13.60 -9.76 9.06
CA GLY A 67 -12.96 -8.78 8.18
C GLY A 67 -11.79 -9.37 7.39
N LEU A 68 -10.95 -10.17 8.04
CA LEU A 68 -9.86 -10.89 7.37
C LEU A 68 -10.37 -11.90 6.33
N SER A 69 -11.47 -12.61 6.63
CA SER A 69 -12.08 -13.54 5.69
C SER A 69 -12.56 -12.83 4.42
N VAL A 70 -13.20 -11.67 4.56
CA VAL A 70 -13.62 -10.84 3.42
C VAL A 70 -12.41 -10.41 2.59
N GLN A 71 -11.37 -9.89 3.22
CA GLN A 71 -10.15 -9.47 2.53
C GLN A 71 -9.46 -10.63 1.81
N MET A 72 -9.40 -11.82 2.41
CA MET A 72 -8.81 -13.00 1.75
C MET A 72 -9.59 -13.42 0.52
N ASN A 73 -10.93 -13.41 0.56
CA ASN A 73 -11.76 -13.66 -0.62
C ASN A 73 -11.50 -12.64 -1.74
N GLU A 74 -11.43 -11.34 -1.41
CA GLU A 74 -11.10 -10.29 -2.37
C GLU A 74 -9.73 -10.52 -3.03
N TRP A 75 -8.76 -11.01 -2.27
CA TRP A 75 -7.45 -11.34 -2.79
C TRP A 75 -7.45 -12.59 -3.69
N ILE A 76 -8.21 -13.63 -3.33
CA ILE A 76 -8.38 -14.83 -4.17
C ILE A 76 -8.98 -14.43 -5.52
N GLU A 77 -10.05 -13.62 -5.53
CA GLU A 77 -10.65 -13.13 -6.77
C GLU A 77 -9.69 -12.25 -7.59
N ALA A 78 -8.95 -11.38 -6.93
CA ALA A 78 -7.95 -10.53 -7.60
C ALA A 78 -6.82 -11.33 -8.26
N LEU A 79 -6.40 -12.43 -7.65
CA LEU A 79 -5.36 -13.30 -8.22
C LEU A 79 -5.87 -14.13 -9.41
N LYS A 80 -7.18 -14.36 -9.53
CA LYS A 80 -7.79 -14.97 -10.73
C LYS A 80 -7.80 -14.02 -11.93
N THR A 81 -7.86 -12.71 -11.68
CA THR A 81 -7.89 -11.66 -12.71
C THR A 81 -6.82 -10.58 -12.45
N PRO A 82 -5.53 -10.93 -12.42
CA PRO A 82 -4.46 -10.05 -11.93
C PRO A 82 -4.26 -8.78 -12.77
N LYS A 83 -4.72 -8.77 -14.02
CA LYS A 83 -4.62 -7.62 -14.94
C LYS A 83 -5.82 -6.66 -14.87
N GLU A 84 -6.89 -7.04 -14.20
CA GLU A 84 -8.03 -6.14 -14.02
C GLU A 84 -7.68 -5.01 -13.06
N PRO A 85 -8.22 -3.78 -13.28
CA PRO A 85 -8.01 -2.65 -12.40
C PRO A 85 -8.48 -2.96 -10.97
N ALA A 86 -7.57 -2.87 -10.02
CA ALA A 86 -7.90 -3.12 -8.63
C ALA A 86 -8.76 -1.98 -8.04
N LYS A 87 -9.61 -2.36 -7.09
CA LYS A 87 -10.41 -1.42 -6.30
C LYS A 87 -10.31 -1.77 -4.82
N THR A 88 -10.49 -0.77 -3.97
CA THR A 88 -10.73 -0.95 -2.54
C THR A 88 -12.14 -1.49 -2.29
N ALA A 89 -12.44 -1.92 -1.07
CA ALA A 89 -13.77 -2.41 -0.69
C ALA A 89 -14.88 -1.37 -0.89
N ASP A 90 -14.56 -0.07 -0.79
CA ASP A 90 -15.46 1.05 -1.07
C ASP A 90 -15.49 1.48 -2.55
N GLY A 91 -14.85 0.72 -3.44
CA GLY A 91 -14.92 0.88 -4.89
C GLY A 91 -13.93 1.87 -5.50
N ARG A 92 -13.04 2.49 -4.72
CA ARG A 92 -12.03 3.43 -5.21
C ARG A 92 -10.92 2.72 -5.98
N PRO A 93 -10.34 3.36 -7.01
CA PRO A 93 -9.18 2.82 -7.71
C PRO A 93 -8.03 2.52 -6.75
N ALA A 94 -7.40 1.37 -6.93
CA ALA A 94 -6.32 0.89 -6.07
C ALA A 94 -5.26 0.13 -6.88
N VAL A 95 -4.13 -0.15 -6.25
CA VAL A 95 -3.15 -1.14 -6.71
C VAL A 95 -3.05 -2.26 -5.67
N ARG A 96 -2.85 -3.48 -6.15
CA ARG A 96 -2.57 -4.64 -5.30
C ARG A 96 -1.14 -5.11 -5.53
N TRP A 97 -0.44 -5.32 -4.45
CA TRP A 97 0.96 -5.73 -4.50
C TRP A 97 1.30 -6.68 -3.36
N ILE A 98 2.28 -7.54 -3.62
CA ILE A 98 2.77 -8.56 -2.69
C ILE A 98 4.15 -8.13 -2.25
N GLU A 99 4.38 -8.15 -0.93
CA GLU A 99 5.68 -7.95 -0.32
C GLU A 99 6.15 -9.28 0.29
N ARG A 100 7.33 -9.73 -0.10
CA ARG A 100 7.90 -10.98 0.36
C ARG A 100 9.01 -10.74 1.38
N GLY A 101 8.75 -11.09 2.64
CA GLY A 101 9.76 -11.15 3.71
C GLY A 101 10.46 -12.51 3.76
N LYS A 102 11.25 -12.78 4.79
CA LYS A 102 11.96 -14.08 4.97
C LYS A 102 11.02 -15.27 5.06
N THR A 103 10.06 -15.19 5.95
CA THR A 103 9.13 -16.30 6.31
C THR A 103 7.68 -15.91 6.13
N GLU A 104 7.41 -14.69 5.71
CA GLU A 104 6.09 -14.11 5.58
C GLU A 104 5.87 -13.50 4.20
N ALA A 105 4.62 -13.33 3.84
CA ALA A 105 4.22 -12.51 2.71
C ALA A 105 3.10 -11.58 3.16
N ARG A 106 3.12 -10.33 2.66
CA ARG A 106 2.09 -9.34 2.91
C ARG A 106 1.35 -9.07 1.62
N LEU A 107 0.04 -9.12 1.69
CA LEU A 107 -0.87 -8.80 0.61
C LEU A 107 -1.43 -7.39 0.88
N ASN A 108 -1.11 -6.45 0.02
CA ASN A 108 -1.41 -5.03 0.23
C ASN A 108 -2.35 -4.52 -0.86
N THR A 109 -3.42 -3.82 -0.46
CA THR A 109 -4.28 -3.04 -1.36
C THR A 109 -4.10 -1.57 -1.00
N THR A 110 -3.56 -0.78 -1.93
CA THR A 110 -3.26 0.64 -1.71
C THR A 110 -4.15 1.48 -2.61
N PRO A 111 -5.00 2.35 -2.06
CA PRO A 111 -5.79 3.29 -2.86
C PRO A 111 -4.87 4.23 -3.65
N LEU A 112 -5.29 4.60 -4.86
CA LEU A 112 -4.55 5.53 -5.71
C LEU A 112 -4.77 7.00 -5.30
N SER A 113 -5.79 7.29 -4.50
CA SER A 113 -6.04 8.63 -3.96
C SER A 113 -6.24 8.55 -2.45
N PHE A 114 -5.65 9.49 -1.75
CA PHE A 114 -5.76 9.67 -0.30
C PHE A 114 -6.76 10.79 0.08
N ALA A 115 -7.26 11.53 -0.90
CA ALA A 115 -8.07 12.74 -0.70
C ALA A 115 -9.28 12.54 0.25
N GLU A 116 -10.03 11.47 0.04
CA GLU A 116 -11.23 11.20 0.85
C GLU A 116 -10.88 10.81 2.30
N ASP A 117 -9.85 9.99 2.48
CA ASP A 117 -9.43 9.54 3.81
C ASP A 117 -8.86 10.72 4.60
N PHE A 118 -8.10 11.59 3.94
CA PHE A 118 -7.60 12.81 4.55
C PHE A 118 -8.70 13.81 4.88
N ALA A 119 -9.72 13.94 4.02
CA ALA A 119 -10.89 14.77 4.30
C ALA A 119 -11.65 14.30 5.55
N LYS A 120 -11.85 12.97 5.71
CA LYS A 120 -12.44 12.37 6.91
C LYS A 120 -11.59 12.65 8.15
N LEU A 121 -10.27 12.47 8.06
CA LEU A 121 -9.34 12.75 9.15
C LEU A 121 -9.41 14.22 9.59
N ARG A 122 -9.44 15.15 8.64
CA ARG A 122 -9.60 16.59 8.92
C ARG A 122 -10.91 16.92 9.61
N GLN A 123 -12.01 16.28 9.19
CA GLN A 123 -13.31 16.46 9.85
C GLN A 123 -13.29 15.98 11.31
N MET A 124 -12.65 14.83 11.56
CA MET A 124 -12.50 14.31 12.93
C MET A 124 -11.62 15.22 13.82
N GLN A 125 -10.71 15.97 13.20
CA GLN A 125 -9.77 16.88 13.85
C GLN A 125 -10.05 18.35 13.47
N ALA A 126 -11.30 18.75 13.41
CA ALA A 126 -11.74 20.08 12.95
C ALA A 126 -11.15 21.26 13.74
N GLN A 127 -10.67 21.02 14.97
CA GLN A 127 -10.02 22.04 15.81
C GLN A 127 -8.50 22.15 15.59
N SER A 128 -7.92 21.31 14.70
CA SER A 128 -6.48 21.28 14.44
C SER A 128 -6.15 22.13 13.22
N ALA A 129 -5.06 22.91 13.32
CA ALA A 129 -4.44 23.53 12.17
C ALA A 129 -3.49 22.54 11.50
N TRP A 130 -3.54 22.47 10.17
CA TRP A 130 -2.70 21.59 9.36
C TRP A 130 -1.69 22.41 8.57
N VAL A 131 -0.41 22.12 8.74
CA VAL A 131 0.69 22.77 8.03
C VAL A 131 1.52 21.72 7.32
N PHE A 132 1.67 21.88 6.00
CA PHE A 132 2.50 21.00 5.18
C PHE A 132 3.75 21.75 4.74
N THR A 133 4.91 21.18 4.95
CA THR A 133 6.19 21.77 4.57
C THR A 133 7.06 20.75 3.85
N SER A 134 7.60 21.12 2.70
CA SER A 134 8.58 20.31 1.97
C SER A 134 9.30 21.19 0.95
N ALA A 135 10.48 20.78 0.54
CA ALA A 135 11.20 21.41 -0.56
C ALA A 135 10.56 21.12 -1.94
N THR A 136 9.68 20.12 -2.03
CA THR A 136 9.18 19.55 -3.30
C THR A 136 7.65 19.42 -3.35
N ILE A 137 6.91 20.18 -2.54
CA ILE A 137 5.42 20.17 -2.61
C ILE A 137 4.93 20.81 -3.91
N ALA A 138 5.57 21.89 -4.36
CA ALA A 138 5.21 22.56 -5.61
C ALA A 138 5.74 21.79 -6.83
N SER A 139 4.89 21.58 -7.82
CA SER A 139 5.23 20.93 -9.11
C SER A 139 6.03 21.85 -10.03
N GLY A 140 5.98 23.16 -9.78
CA GLY A 140 6.68 24.23 -10.48
C GLY A 140 6.70 25.48 -9.64
N PRO A 141 7.26 26.61 -10.12
CA PRO A 141 7.34 27.86 -9.35
C PRO A 141 5.94 28.34 -8.88
N GLY A 142 5.65 28.12 -7.60
CA GLY A 142 4.38 28.48 -6.97
C GLY A 142 3.16 27.63 -7.37
N ASP A 143 3.34 26.52 -8.07
CA ASP A 143 2.25 25.62 -8.44
C ASP A 143 2.08 24.49 -7.43
N PHE A 144 1.06 24.60 -6.60
CA PHE A 144 0.67 23.61 -5.59
C PHE A 144 -0.56 22.78 -6.03
N SER A 145 -1.06 22.94 -7.25
CA SER A 145 -2.33 22.37 -7.72
C SER A 145 -2.36 20.84 -7.57
N HIS A 146 -1.27 20.16 -7.94
CA HIS A 146 -1.18 18.73 -7.82
C HIS A 146 -1.30 18.26 -6.35
N PHE A 147 -0.51 18.83 -5.45
CA PHE A 147 -0.57 18.46 -4.02
C PHE A 147 -1.94 18.74 -3.41
N VAL A 148 -2.52 19.91 -3.71
CA VAL A 148 -3.85 20.32 -3.22
C VAL A 148 -4.92 19.33 -3.70
N SER A 149 -4.87 18.93 -4.97
CA SER A 149 -5.79 17.94 -5.56
C SER A 149 -5.64 16.57 -4.92
N GLU A 150 -4.42 16.04 -4.85
CA GLU A 150 -4.14 14.70 -4.31
C GLU A 150 -4.51 14.56 -2.83
N MET A 151 -4.37 15.64 -2.07
CA MET A 151 -4.74 15.69 -0.67
C MET A 151 -6.21 16.11 -0.43
N GLY A 152 -6.98 16.39 -1.49
CA GLY A 152 -8.37 16.84 -1.38
C GLY A 152 -8.53 18.11 -0.56
N LEU A 153 -7.60 19.06 -0.69
CA LEU A 153 -7.60 20.30 0.07
C LEU A 153 -8.42 21.38 -0.63
N THR A 154 -9.07 22.22 0.17
CA THR A 154 -9.82 23.40 -0.30
C THR A 154 -9.55 24.59 0.62
N GLY A 155 -9.48 25.79 0.05
CA GLY A 155 -9.30 27.02 0.83
C GLY A 155 -7.97 27.10 1.57
N VAL A 156 -6.89 26.61 0.95
CA VAL A 156 -5.54 26.59 1.56
C VAL A 156 -4.76 27.85 1.19
N GLU A 157 -3.95 28.31 2.12
CA GLU A 157 -2.93 29.32 1.86
C GLU A 157 -1.63 28.62 1.47
N THR A 158 -0.95 29.16 0.45
CA THR A 158 0.30 28.59 -0.07
C THR A 158 1.41 29.64 -0.05
N HIS A 159 2.59 29.23 0.38
CA HIS A 159 3.75 30.11 0.47
C HIS A 159 5.00 29.44 -0.11
N VAL A 160 5.82 30.19 -0.82
CA VAL A 160 7.13 29.76 -1.32
C VAL A 160 8.20 30.60 -0.64
N TYR A 161 9.16 29.94 -0.03
CA TYR A 161 10.33 30.58 0.55
C TYR A 161 11.55 30.23 -0.28
N ALA A 162 12.29 31.25 -0.71
CA ALA A 162 13.53 31.02 -1.44
C ALA A 162 14.58 30.31 -0.58
N SER A 163 15.44 29.54 -1.23
CA SER A 163 16.60 28.95 -0.55
C SER A 163 17.52 30.04 -0.01
N PRO A 164 18.03 29.94 1.23
CA PRO A 164 19.04 30.84 1.75
C PRO A 164 20.42 30.59 1.11
N PHE A 165 20.59 29.50 0.35
CA PHE A 165 21.85 29.14 -0.29
C PHE A 165 21.94 29.69 -1.70
N ASN A 166 23.08 30.31 -2.03
CA ASN A 166 23.41 30.65 -3.42
C ASN A 166 24.11 29.48 -4.08
N TYR A 167 23.36 28.62 -4.71
CA TYR A 167 23.88 27.39 -5.34
C TYR A 167 24.86 27.69 -6.48
N ALA A 168 24.72 28.83 -7.17
CA ALA A 168 25.65 29.21 -8.23
C ALA A 168 27.08 29.38 -7.73
N ASP A 169 27.22 29.86 -6.49
CA ASP A 169 28.54 30.13 -5.87
C ASP A 169 28.98 29.01 -4.92
N GLN A 170 28.03 28.27 -4.36
CA GLN A 170 28.29 27.33 -3.26
C GLN A 170 28.22 25.84 -3.69
N ALA A 171 27.74 25.54 -4.91
CA ALA A 171 27.62 24.19 -5.39
C ALA A 171 28.22 24.02 -6.78
N MET A 172 28.77 22.83 -7.03
CA MET A 172 29.25 22.41 -8.34
C MET A 172 28.63 21.06 -8.69
N LEU A 173 27.97 20.97 -9.83
CA LEU A 173 27.55 19.69 -10.39
C LEU A 173 28.68 19.12 -11.26
N TYR A 174 29.28 18.04 -10.80
CA TYR A 174 30.26 17.28 -11.58
C TYR A 174 29.61 16.02 -12.17
N VAL A 175 29.59 15.94 -13.48
CA VAL A 175 29.04 14.79 -14.22
C VAL A 175 30.20 14.17 -15.02
N PRO A 176 30.79 13.06 -14.55
CA PRO A 176 31.87 12.39 -15.27
C PRO A 176 31.31 11.72 -16.55
N GLU A 177 32.13 11.64 -17.60
CA GLU A 177 31.77 11.00 -18.88
C GLU A 177 31.55 9.49 -18.74
N SER A 178 32.22 8.87 -17.76
CA SER A 178 32.01 7.45 -17.42
C SER A 178 32.01 7.28 -15.90
N MET A 179 31.01 6.58 -15.41
CA MET A 179 30.95 6.11 -14.00
C MET A 179 30.76 4.59 -14.00
N PRO A 180 31.47 3.86 -13.11
CA PRO A 180 31.18 2.45 -12.91
C PRO A 180 29.75 2.29 -12.38
N ASP A 181 29.10 1.20 -12.76
CA ASP A 181 27.77 0.88 -12.22
C ASP A 181 27.88 0.68 -10.71
N PRO A 182 27.14 1.42 -9.87
CA PRO A 182 27.19 1.30 -8.41
C PRO A 182 26.76 -0.09 -7.89
N LYS A 183 26.19 -0.94 -8.77
CA LYS A 183 25.83 -2.32 -8.43
C LYS A 183 26.97 -3.32 -8.68
N THR A 184 28.01 -2.93 -9.42
CA THR A 184 29.21 -3.77 -9.57
C THR A 184 30.08 -3.61 -8.33
N SER A 185 30.13 -4.64 -7.50
CA SER A 185 31.19 -4.76 -6.48
C SER A 185 32.51 -5.04 -7.20
N GLU A 186 33.52 -4.16 -7.05
CA GLU A 186 34.91 -4.52 -7.32
C GLU A 186 35.39 -5.58 -6.32
#